data_f59ee07fbd295d6c9a2d6738e40ac1bd
#
_entry.id   f59ee07fbd295d6c9a2d6738e40ac1bd
#
_cell.length_a   1.000
_cell.length_b   1.000
_cell.length_c   1.000
_cell.angle_alpha   90.00
_cell.angle_beta   90.00
_cell.angle_gamma   90.00
#
_symmetry.space_group_name_H-M   'P 1'
#
loop_
_entity.id
_entity.type
_entity.pdbx_description
1 polymer ?
#
loop_
_entity_poly.entity_id
_entity_poly.type
_entity_poly.pdbx_seq_one_letter_code
_entity_poly.pdbx_strand_id
1 'polypeptide(L)'
;EITSTEEVPSAYSKELITDLARNKMGFDGYVNSDSGITTVQIYGVENLTEPERYAKAISAGTDVIGGNTDPENIVKAVEDGLLPKADLDRASYNRLLSLFRTKRVDNPYLDPDKADQARVDNFDGAKKKAYEANQKAVVLVKNHEKLLPLAKSQKVCIVTFKGVDSGFAQMAQAMGAGLGNTDEDAALRKTLTEAFEKKGYTVVATPEEADVLYLHVWPISNGLVFNQYAMPVIEMGEIVTDERERNKSQKKTGNKVTVVTLKDVEKIKELADAIHARGGKVVGTCVVCNPWLLDKLEPYCDALTIQYTVSAVALNNALNAQVDVISGDFAPTGKLSLTMVSDPAVIAITEQEIDGVVREICASPNDVPGYDKDQYIDPAILANVKGGSYAYCDADGNYYRSGFGLNY
;
A
#
# COMPACT_ATOMS: atom_id res chain seq x y z
N GLU A 1 -6.72 19.39 -16.48
CA GLU A 1 -6.86 17.93 -16.62
C GLU A 1 -5.72 17.41 -17.48
N ILE A 2 -5.01 16.41 -16.99
CA ILE A 2 -4.03 15.68 -17.79
C ILE A 2 -4.72 14.37 -18.13
N THR A 3 -5.31 14.35 -19.32
CA THR A 3 -5.87 13.12 -19.87
C THR A 3 -4.87 12.56 -20.87
N SER A 4 -4.26 11.41 -20.55
CA SER A 4 -3.54 10.64 -21.56
C SER A 4 -4.56 9.89 -22.42
N THR A 5 -4.42 9.98 -23.73
CA THR A 5 -5.18 9.18 -24.69
C THR A 5 -4.52 7.83 -24.97
N GLU A 6 -3.31 7.61 -24.45
CA GLU A 6 -2.58 6.36 -24.60
C GLU A 6 -2.91 5.39 -23.47
N GLU A 7 -3.53 4.27 -23.78
CA GLU A 7 -3.82 3.19 -22.83
C GLU A 7 -2.58 2.28 -22.64
N VAL A 8 -1.47 2.88 -22.19
CA VAL A 8 -0.19 2.18 -21.98
C VAL A 8 0.42 2.58 -20.63
N PRO A 9 1.32 1.76 -20.05
CA PRO A 9 2.09 2.16 -18.87
C PRO A 9 2.88 3.44 -19.10
N SER A 10 3.10 4.21 -18.04
CA SER A 10 3.79 5.51 -18.11
C SER A 10 5.13 5.47 -18.85
N ALA A 11 5.88 4.36 -18.72
CA ALA A 11 7.17 4.19 -19.42
C ALA A 11 7.08 4.14 -20.95
N TYR A 12 5.88 3.90 -21.49
CA TYR A 12 5.60 3.84 -22.92
C TYR A 12 4.84 5.06 -23.45
N SER A 13 4.43 5.97 -22.54
CA SER A 13 3.63 7.14 -22.90
C SER A 13 4.51 8.33 -23.29
N LYS A 14 4.48 8.67 -24.59
CA LYS A 14 5.13 9.88 -25.11
C LYS A 14 4.47 11.14 -24.54
N GLU A 15 3.16 11.14 -24.36
CA GLU A 15 2.41 12.27 -23.80
C GLU A 15 2.90 12.62 -22.39
N LEU A 16 3.14 11.61 -21.55
CA LEU A 16 3.58 11.84 -20.17
C LEU A 16 5.07 12.21 -20.10
N ILE A 17 5.94 11.45 -20.79
CA ILE A 17 7.39 11.61 -20.63
C ILE A 17 7.90 12.75 -21.48
N THR A 18 7.60 12.75 -22.78
CA THR A 18 8.16 13.75 -23.69
C THR A 18 7.36 15.04 -23.68
N ASP A 19 6.05 14.95 -23.91
CA ASP A 19 5.25 16.16 -24.14
C ASP A 19 4.97 16.90 -22.82
N LEU A 20 4.61 16.19 -21.76
CA LEU A 20 4.35 16.81 -20.46
C LEU A 20 5.67 17.07 -19.69
N ALA A 21 6.38 16.01 -19.29
CA ALA A 21 7.52 16.16 -18.39
C ALA A 21 8.67 16.96 -19.03
N ARG A 22 9.11 16.59 -20.25
CA ARG A 22 10.24 17.27 -20.87
C ARG A 22 9.86 18.61 -21.48
N ASN A 23 8.83 18.64 -22.34
CA ASN A 23 8.54 19.85 -23.13
C ASN A 23 7.80 20.91 -22.31
N LYS A 24 6.77 20.52 -21.54
CA LYS A 24 5.93 21.46 -20.80
C LYS A 24 6.49 21.81 -19.42
N MET A 25 7.05 20.83 -18.70
CA MET A 25 7.58 21.04 -17.35
C MET A 25 9.09 21.33 -17.33
N GLY A 26 9.81 21.18 -18.46
CA GLY A 26 11.23 21.47 -18.58
C GLY A 26 12.16 20.45 -17.92
N PHE A 27 11.73 19.19 -17.76
CA PHE A 27 12.58 18.15 -17.19
C PHE A 27 13.74 17.81 -18.14
N ASP A 28 14.97 18.02 -17.69
CA ASP A 28 16.21 17.82 -18.45
C ASP A 28 17.09 16.65 -17.97
N GLY A 29 16.55 15.83 -17.05
CA GLY A 29 17.20 14.63 -16.56
C GLY A 29 16.96 13.41 -17.46
N TYR A 30 17.39 12.23 -16.99
CA TYR A 30 17.05 10.96 -17.62
C TYR A 30 15.90 10.26 -16.90
N VAL A 31 15.10 9.52 -17.66
CA VAL A 31 13.99 8.70 -17.16
C VAL A 31 14.45 7.26 -17.09
N ASN A 32 14.42 6.68 -15.88
CA ASN A 32 14.61 5.26 -15.66
C ASN A 32 13.24 4.62 -15.41
N SER A 33 12.91 3.58 -16.17
CA SER A 33 11.67 2.84 -15.96
C SER A 33 11.70 2.00 -14.67
N ASP A 34 10.56 1.49 -14.27
CA ASP A 34 10.50 0.36 -13.35
C ASP A 34 11.11 -0.90 -13.98
N SER A 35 11.36 -1.92 -13.15
CA SER A 35 11.90 -3.20 -13.61
C SER A 35 10.85 -4.04 -14.32
N GLY A 36 11.26 -4.73 -15.38
CA GLY A 36 10.41 -5.69 -16.08
C GLY A 36 9.31 -5.10 -16.96
N ILE A 37 9.40 -3.85 -17.37
CA ILE A 37 8.39 -3.24 -18.25
C ILE A 37 8.27 -3.95 -19.59
N THR A 38 9.33 -4.56 -20.12
CA THR A 38 9.32 -5.26 -21.40
C THR A 38 8.91 -6.73 -21.32
N THR A 39 8.85 -7.29 -20.12
CA THR A 39 8.60 -8.73 -19.90
C THR A 39 7.41 -9.03 -19.01
N VAL A 40 7.19 -8.23 -17.98
CA VAL A 40 6.20 -8.51 -16.91
C VAL A 40 5.07 -7.48 -16.89
N GLN A 41 5.41 -6.18 -16.98
CA GLN A 41 4.45 -5.08 -16.93
C GLN A 41 4.06 -4.63 -18.36
N ILE A 42 3.42 -5.51 -19.10
CA ILE A 42 3.21 -5.36 -20.55
C ILE A 42 1.76 -5.02 -20.96
N TYR A 43 0.89 -4.65 -20.02
CA TYR A 43 -0.48 -4.26 -20.36
C TYR A 43 -0.48 -3.05 -21.32
N GLY A 44 -1.37 -3.10 -22.32
CA GLY A 44 -1.43 -2.10 -23.40
C GLY A 44 -0.32 -2.24 -24.46
N VAL A 45 0.63 -3.16 -24.26
CA VAL A 45 1.70 -3.50 -25.21
C VAL A 45 1.87 -5.02 -25.38
N GLU A 46 0.86 -5.79 -24.98
CA GLU A 46 0.88 -7.26 -24.97
C GLU A 46 1.15 -7.85 -26.36
N ASN A 47 0.64 -7.20 -27.39
CA ASN A 47 0.73 -7.66 -28.77
C ASN A 47 2.08 -7.31 -29.46
N LEU A 48 2.93 -6.54 -28.77
CA LEU A 48 4.25 -6.17 -29.27
C LEU A 48 5.26 -7.25 -28.91
N THR A 49 6.23 -7.49 -29.80
CA THR A 49 7.42 -8.26 -29.49
C THR A 49 8.31 -7.50 -28.50
N GLU A 50 9.25 -8.18 -27.88
CA GLU A 50 10.14 -7.53 -26.90
C GLU A 50 10.97 -6.40 -27.53
N PRO A 51 11.63 -6.58 -28.73
CA PRO A 51 12.29 -5.44 -29.41
C PRO A 51 11.36 -4.26 -29.71
N GLU A 52 10.10 -4.51 -30.07
CA GLU A 52 9.12 -3.44 -30.29
C GLU A 52 8.76 -2.71 -29.00
N ARG A 53 8.71 -3.41 -27.87
CA ARG A 53 8.50 -2.78 -26.56
C ARG A 53 9.67 -1.90 -26.18
N TYR A 54 10.91 -2.36 -26.37
CA TYR A 54 12.11 -1.51 -26.18
C TYR A 54 12.05 -0.27 -27.05
N ALA A 55 11.76 -0.42 -28.36
CA ALA A 55 11.63 0.69 -29.28
C ALA A 55 10.58 1.70 -28.83
N LYS A 56 9.37 1.21 -28.48
CA LYS A 56 8.27 2.08 -28.04
C LYS A 56 8.62 2.85 -26.76
N ALA A 57 9.22 2.20 -25.76
CA ALA A 57 9.59 2.86 -24.51
C ALA A 57 10.67 3.94 -24.74
N ILE A 58 11.72 3.62 -25.49
CA ILE A 58 12.81 4.56 -25.77
C ILE A 58 12.29 5.74 -26.61
N SER A 59 11.49 5.50 -27.64
CA SER A 59 10.93 6.58 -28.47
C SER A 59 9.91 7.43 -27.71
N ALA A 60 9.24 6.89 -26.68
CA ALA A 60 8.39 7.66 -25.80
C ALA A 60 9.15 8.63 -24.89
N GLY A 61 10.46 8.43 -24.67
CA GLY A 61 11.28 9.30 -23.84
C GLY A 61 11.90 8.61 -22.62
N THR A 62 11.67 7.31 -22.41
CA THR A 62 12.39 6.50 -21.43
C THR A 62 13.83 6.33 -21.88
N ASP A 63 14.79 6.63 -21.00
CA ASP A 63 16.22 6.60 -21.36
C ASP A 63 16.92 5.34 -20.84
N VAL A 64 16.40 4.72 -19.78
CA VAL A 64 16.95 3.50 -19.17
C VAL A 64 15.82 2.52 -18.93
N ILE A 65 15.92 1.30 -19.46
CA ILE A 65 15.00 0.22 -19.17
C ILE A 65 15.48 -0.47 -17.91
N GLY A 66 14.77 -0.21 -16.79
CA GLY A 66 15.15 -0.69 -15.47
C GLY A 66 15.10 -2.21 -15.35
N GLY A 67 16.09 -2.78 -14.66
CA GLY A 67 16.13 -4.21 -14.32
C GLY A 67 16.37 -5.16 -15.49
N ASN A 68 16.53 -4.67 -16.71
CA ASN A 68 16.79 -5.48 -17.89
C ASN A 68 18.28 -5.39 -18.29
N THR A 69 18.83 -6.54 -18.71
CA THR A 69 20.24 -6.67 -19.11
C THR A 69 20.39 -7.26 -20.50
N ASP A 70 19.37 -7.09 -21.35
CA ASP A 70 19.27 -7.71 -22.69
C ASP A 70 19.50 -6.67 -23.79
N PRO A 71 20.75 -6.19 -24.01
CA PRO A 71 21.05 -5.16 -25.00
C PRO A 71 20.75 -5.63 -26.44
N GLU A 72 20.67 -6.94 -26.66
CA GLU A 72 20.37 -7.56 -27.96
C GLU A 72 19.01 -7.12 -28.50
N ASN A 73 18.03 -6.91 -27.60
CA ASN A 73 16.70 -6.42 -27.99
C ASN A 73 16.75 -4.99 -28.51
N ILE A 74 17.61 -4.14 -27.95
CA ILE A 74 17.81 -2.77 -28.43
C ILE A 74 18.54 -2.78 -29.78
N VAL A 75 19.60 -3.58 -29.91
CA VAL A 75 20.34 -3.76 -31.17
C VAL A 75 19.39 -4.21 -32.27
N LYS A 76 18.62 -5.26 -32.01
CA LYS A 76 17.62 -5.77 -32.96
C LYS A 76 16.57 -4.72 -33.32
N ALA A 77 16.08 -3.95 -32.37
CA ALA A 77 15.11 -2.89 -32.64
C ALA A 77 15.68 -1.81 -33.59
N VAL A 78 16.96 -1.50 -33.48
CA VAL A 78 17.63 -0.56 -34.42
C VAL A 78 17.82 -1.22 -35.78
N GLU A 79 18.33 -2.43 -35.85
CA GLU A 79 18.56 -3.17 -37.10
C GLU A 79 17.28 -3.40 -37.91
N ASP A 80 16.18 -3.71 -37.22
CA ASP A 80 14.85 -3.90 -37.83
C ASP A 80 14.16 -2.55 -38.18
N GLY A 81 14.81 -1.40 -37.88
CA GLY A 81 14.25 -0.08 -38.15
C GLY A 81 13.08 0.32 -37.23
N LEU A 82 12.86 -0.39 -36.15
CA LEU A 82 11.80 -0.11 -35.16
C LEU A 82 12.17 1.07 -34.25
N LEU A 83 13.46 1.18 -33.88
CA LEU A 83 13.99 2.24 -33.02
C LEU A 83 14.86 3.20 -33.85
N PRO A 84 14.43 4.46 -34.02
CA PRO A 84 15.28 5.48 -34.63
C PRO A 84 16.57 5.68 -33.84
N LYS A 85 17.72 5.71 -34.55
CA LYS A 85 19.01 5.90 -33.89
C LYS A 85 19.07 7.22 -33.10
N ALA A 86 18.37 8.26 -33.53
CA ALA A 86 18.29 9.52 -32.83
C ALA A 86 17.67 9.43 -31.45
N ASP A 87 16.68 8.54 -31.26
CA ASP A 87 16.06 8.29 -29.97
C ASP A 87 16.99 7.54 -29.03
N LEU A 88 17.75 6.57 -29.54
CA LEU A 88 18.78 5.88 -28.78
C LEU A 88 19.92 6.80 -28.39
N ASP A 89 20.38 7.69 -29.32
CA ASP A 89 21.41 8.69 -29.05
C ASP A 89 20.93 9.67 -27.96
N ARG A 90 19.67 10.14 -28.00
CA ARG A 90 19.08 10.98 -26.96
C ARG A 90 19.07 10.26 -25.60
N ALA A 91 18.63 9.01 -25.54
CA ALA A 91 18.57 8.23 -24.32
C ALA A 91 19.98 8.06 -23.71
N SER A 92 20.95 7.70 -24.54
CA SER A 92 22.35 7.57 -24.14
C SER A 92 22.94 8.90 -23.65
N TYR A 93 22.68 10.01 -24.37
CA TYR A 93 23.11 11.33 -23.96
C TYR A 93 22.55 11.73 -22.59
N ASN A 94 21.25 11.60 -22.40
CA ASN A 94 20.60 11.96 -21.12
C ASN A 94 21.18 11.16 -19.94
N ARG A 95 21.42 9.88 -20.14
CA ARG A 95 22.02 9.00 -19.11
C ARG A 95 23.47 9.40 -18.81
N LEU A 96 24.29 9.63 -19.82
CA LEU A 96 25.68 10.02 -19.68
C LEU A 96 25.81 11.42 -19.07
N LEU A 97 24.98 12.38 -19.48
CA LEU A 97 24.99 13.73 -18.96
C LEU A 97 24.94 13.78 -17.44
N SER A 98 24.20 12.88 -16.82
CA SER A 98 24.12 12.77 -15.36
C SER A 98 25.46 12.44 -14.72
N LEU A 99 26.28 11.60 -15.36
CA LEU A 99 27.63 11.25 -14.90
C LEU A 99 28.60 12.42 -15.00
N PHE A 100 28.52 13.19 -16.10
CA PHE A 100 29.31 14.41 -16.28
C PHE A 100 28.90 15.51 -15.28
N ARG A 101 27.62 15.77 -15.12
CA ARG A 101 27.09 16.76 -14.15
C ARG A 101 27.50 16.46 -12.70
N THR A 102 27.56 15.19 -12.34
CA THR A 102 27.98 14.74 -11.01
C THR A 102 29.48 14.52 -10.89
N LYS A 103 30.26 14.84 -11.97
CA LYS A 103 31.73 14.65 -12.06
C LYS A 103 32.18 13.19 -11.82
N ARG A 104 31.28 12.22 -12.06
CA ARG A 104 31.59 10.80 -11.90
C ARG A 104 32.54 10.26 -12.98
N VAL A 105 32.63 10.94 -14.11
CA VAL A 105 33.62 10.63 -15.16
C VAL A 105 35.01 10.99 -14.71
N ASP A 106 35.18 12.14 -14.03
CA ASP A 106 36.47 12.65 -13.59
C ASP A 106 36.94 11.93 -12.30
N ASN A 107 35.99 11.62 -11.41
CA ASN A 107 36.24 10.90 -10.15
C ASN A 107 35.13 9.87 -9.89
N PRO A 108 35.31 8.61 -10.35
CA PRO A 108 34.33 7.55 -10.15
C PRO A 108 34.28 6.99 -8.72
N TYR A 109 35.27 7.33 -7.89
CA TYR A 109 35.37 6.80 -6.55
C TYR A 109 34.56 7.63 -5.55
N LEU A 110 33.99 6.93 -4.57
CA LEU A 110 33.40 7.56 -3.40
C LEU A 110 34.50 7.84 -2.39
N ASP A 111 34.34 8.93 -1.65
CA ASP A 111 35.13 9.23 -0.46
C ASP A 111 34.43 8.55 0.75
N PRO A 112 34.98 7.47 1.31
CA PRO A 112 34.31 6.72 2.38
C PRO A 112 34.09 7.58 3.63
N ASP A 113 35.07 8.43 3.97
CA ASP A 113 34.99 9.24 5.18
C ASP A 113 33.89 10.30 5.07
N LYS A 114 33.75 10.93 3.90
CA LYS A 114 32.62 11.84 3.65
C LYS A 114 31.26 11.15 3.61
N ALA A 115 31.22 9.94 3.04
CA ALA A 115 29.98 9.15 3.01
C ALA A 115 29.55 8.76 4.42
N ASP A 116 30.48 8.31 5.26
CA ASP A 116 30.21 7.96 6.65
C ASP A 116 29.83 9.20 7.47
N GLN A 117 30.52 10.32 7.30
CA GLN A 117 30.20 11.57 8.00
C GLN A 117 28.79 12.06 7.61
N ALA A 118 28.44 12.06 6.31
CA ALA A 118 27.12 12.44 5.86
C ALA A 118 26.01 11.53 6.42
N ARG A 119 26.29 10.23 6.59
CA ARG A 119 25.37 9.29 7.21
C ARG A 119 25.16 9.62 8.70
N VAL A 120 26.22 9.90 9.44
CA VAL A 120 26.16 10.24 10.86
C VAL A 120 25.43 11.57 11.06
N ASP A 121 25.80 12.61 10.32
CA ASP A 121 25.24 13.97 10.45
C ASP A 121 23.72 14.02 10.21
N ASN A 122 23.20 13.17 9.31
CA ASN A 122 21.79 13.16 8.97
C ASN A 122 20.97 12.13 9.75
N PHE A 123 21.61 11.16 10.42
CA PHE A 123 20.92 9.98 10.93
C PHE A 123 19.92 10.30 12.05
N ASP A 124 20.34 11.05 13.06
CA ASP A 124 19.46 11.36 14.20
C ASP A 124 18.34 12.32 13.82
N GLY A 125 18.63 13.32 12.99
CA GLY A 125 17.61 14.21 12.46
C GLY A 125 16.60 13.49 11.59
N ALA A 126 17.04 12.56 10.74
CA ALA A 126 16.16 11.75 9.90
C ALA A 126 15.29 10.79 10.74
N LYS A 127 15.87 10.13 11.74
CA LYS A 127 15.12 9.26 12.67
C LYS A 127 14.01 10.03 13.39
N LYS A 128 14.31 11.21 13.92
CA LYS A 128 13.33 12.04 14.61
C LYS A 128 12.19 12.42 13.69
N LYS A 129 12.50 12.92 12.49
CA LYS A 129 11.49 13.27 11.48
C LYS A 129 10.64 12.07 11.06
N ALA A 130 11.26 10.90 10.87
CA ALA A 130 10.56 9.67 10.55
C ALA A 130 9.61 9.23 11.68
N TYR A 131 10.04 9.36 12.93
CA TYR A 131 9.21 9.07 14.09
C TYR A 131 8.00 10.02 14.20
N GLU A 132 8.24 11.33 14.09
CA GLU A 132 7.18 12.35 14.06
C GLU A 132 6.18 12.13 12.91
N ALA A 133 6.66 11.71 11.74
CA ALA A 133 5.81 11.36 10.62
C ALA A 133 4.92 10.14 10.94
N ASN A 134 5.48 9.10 11.57
CA ASN A 134 4.70 7.95 12.01
C ASN A 134 3.62 8.33 13.05
N GLN A 135 3.93 9.19 14.02
CA GLN A 135 2.95 9.68 14.98
C GLN A 135 1.78 10.42 14.30
N LYS A 136 2.10 11.29 13.33
CA LYS A 136 1.10 12.04 12.55
C LYS A 136 0.30 11.17 11.60
N ALA A 137 0.82 10.02 11.20
CA ALA A 137 0.16 9.09 10.28
C ALA A 137 -0.87 8.18 10.97
N VAL A 138 -0.85 8.06 12.30
CA VAL A 138 -1.87 7.29 13.02
C VAL A 138 -3.19 8.03 12.97
N VAL A 139 -4.24 7.35 12.48
CA VAL A 139 -5.58 7.92 12.36
C VAL A 139 -6.50 7.31 13.40
N LEU A 140 -7.09 8.11 14.27
CA LEU A 140 -8.15 7.67 15.17
C LEU A 140 -9.49 7.73 14.43
N VAL A 141 -10.15 6.59 14.21
CA VAL A 141 -11.42 6.53 13.47
C VAL A 141 -12.63 6.25 14.36
N LYS A 142 -12.42 5.65 15.53
CA LYS A 142 -13.45 5.39 16.52
C LYS A 142 -12.92 5.64 17.93
N ASN A 143 -13.71 6.28 18.78
CA ASN A 143 -13.36 6.52 20.18
C ASN A 143 -14.64 6.63 21.05
N HIS A 144 -15.30 5.47 21.22
CA HIS A 144 -16.55 5.41 21.96
C HIS A 144 -16.32 5.79 23.43
N GLU A 145 -17.22 6.61 23.98
CA GLU A 145 -17.15 7.14 25.36
C GLU A 145 -15.80 7.80 25.71
N LYS A 146 -15.03 8.25 24.71
CA LYS A 146 -13.70 8.85 24.92
C LYS A 146 -12.74 7.90 25.67
N LEU A 147 -12.72 6.62 25.28
CA LEU A 147 -11.86 5.62 25.87
C LEU A 147 -10.37 5.98 25.76
N LEU A 148 -9.97 6.52 24.60
CA LEU A 148 -8.61 7.03 24.42
C LEU A 148 -8.52 8.50 24.80
N PRO A 149 -7.41 8.92 25.44
CA PRO A 149 -6.22 8.13 25.79
C PRO A 149 -6.48 7.16 26.95
N LEU A 150 -5.84 5.98 26.90
CA LEU A 150 -5.97 4.96 27.95
C LEU A 150 -5.39 5.44 29.29
N ALA A 151 -6.12 5.19 30.37
CA ALA A 151 -5.61 5.43 31.71
C ALA A 151 -4.45 4.48 32.04
N LYS A 152 -3.36 5.00 32.62
CA LYS A 152 -2.15 4.21 32.92
C LYS A 152 -2.39 3.08 33.97
N SER A 153 -3.46 3.18 34.73
CA SER A 153 -3.86 2.16 35.72
C SER A 153 -4.45 0.90 35.10
N GLN A 154 -4.84 0.96 33.82
CA GLN A 154 -5.46 -0.17 33.13
C GLN A 154 -4.42 -1.22 32.75
N LYS A 155 -4.76 -2.49 32.96
CA LYS A 155 -3.99 -3.65 32.51
C LYS A 155 -4.34 -3.96 31.07
N VAL A 156 -3.32 -4.14 30.22
CA VAL A 156 -3.50 -4.36 28.78
C VAL A 156 -3.08 -5.79 28.42
N CYS A 157 -3.95 -6.53 27.76
CA CYS A 157 -3.58 -7.76 27.06
C CYS A 157 -3.41 -7.48 25.56
N ILE A 158 -2.30 -7.91 24.97
CA ILE A 158 -1.98 -7.67 23.56
C ILE A 158 -2.21 -8.95 22.77
N VAL A 159 -3.09 -8.87 21.78
CA VAL A 159 -3.32 -9.95 20.81
C VAL A 159 -3.07 -9.43 19.41
N THR A 160 -2.28 -10.17 18.67
CA THR A 160 -1.87 -9.84 17.30
C THR A 160 -2.52 -10.80 16.30
N PHE A 161 -3.00 -10.26 15.20
CA PHE A 161 -3.49 -10.99 14.05
C PHE A 161 -2.74 -10.50 12.83
N LYS A 162 -1.91 -11.35 12.25
CA LYS A 162 -1.13 -11.00 11.05
C LYS A 162 -1.39 -11.99 9.93
N GLY A 163 -1.68 -11.46 8.75
CA GLY A 163 -1.74 -12.22 7.51
C GLY A 163 -0.37 -12.76 7.10
N VAL A 164 -0.34 -13.80 6.28
CA VAL A 164 0.91 -14.36 5.76
C VAL A 164 1.27 -13.69 4.45
N ASP A 165 2.38 -12.97 4.42
CA ASP A 165 2.96 -12.44 3.20
C ASP A 165 3.75 -13.54 2.47
N SER A 166 3.12 -14.18 1.48
CA SER A 166 3.76 -15.24 0.69
C SER A 166 4.52 -14.74 -0.54
N GLY A 167 4.28 -13.52 -0.99
CA GLY A 167 4.81 -12.99 -2.25
C GLY A 167 6.08 -12.17 -2.08
N PHE A 168 6.00 -11.08 -1.32
CA PHE A 168 7.13 -10.16 -1.13
C PHE A 168 8.22 -10.78 -0.25
N ALA A 169 7.84 -11.51 0.80
CA ALA A 169 8.80 -12.20 1.67
C ALA A 169 9.60 -13.26 0.89
N GLN A 170 8.94 -14.04 0.01
CA GLN A 170 9.64 -15.00 -0.84
C GLN A 170 10.58 -14.32 -1.83
N MET A 171 10.18 -13.22 -2.44
CA MET A 171 11.03 -12.46 -3.36
C MET A 171 12.20 -11.81 -2.62
N ALA A 172 11.98 -11.21 -1.47
CA ALA A 172 13.01 -10.61 -0.64
C ALA A 172 14.04 -11.67 -0.17
N GLN A 173 13.57 -12.87 0.18
CA GLN A 173 14.43 -14.00 0.53
C GLN A 173 15.23 -14.49 -0.68
N ALA A 174 14.63 -14.56 -1.86
CA ALA A 174 15.32 -14.92 -3.10
C ALA A 174 16.38 -13.86 -3.50
N MET A 175 16.18 -12.60 -3.13
CA MET A 175 17.13 -11.49 -3.33
C MET A 175 18.20 -11.39 -2.24
N GLY A 176 18.27 -12.38 -1.30
CA GLY A 176 19.27 -12.39 -0.22
C GLY A 176 19.00 -11.40 0.91
N ALA A 177 17.85 -10.76 0.94
CA ALA A 177 17.40 -10.00 2.09
C ALA A 177 17.02 -11.01 3.18
N GLY A 178 17.83 -11.15 4.20
CA GLY A 178 17.63 -12.09 5.30
C GLY A 178 16.44 -11.72 6.19
N LEU A 179 15.24 -11.85 5.64
CA LEU A 179 14.03 -11.96 6.41
C LEU A 179 13.98 -13.41 6.89
N GLY A 180 14.65 -13.64 8.03
CA GLY A 180 14.71 -14.96 8.64
C GLY A 180 13.30 -15.46 8.95
N ASN A 181 13.18 -16.78 9.00
CA ASN A 181 12.03 -17.54 9.49
C ASN A 181 11.87 -17.33 11.02
N THR A 182 11.81 -16.07 11.47
CA THR A 182 11.46 -15.72 12.84
C THR A 182 9.93 -15.76 12.93
N ASP A 183 9.42 -16.20 14.06
CA ASP A 183 8.00 -16.03 14.40
C ASP A 183 7.70 -14.51 14.44
N GLU A 184 7.36 -13.97 13.26
CA GLU A 184 7.13 -12.54 13.07
C GLU A 184 5.99 -12.02 13.96
N ASP A 185 5.05 -12.88 14.31
CA ASP A 185 3.96 -12.54 15.20
C ASP A 185 4.47 -12.40 16.65
N ALA A 186 5.33 -13.28 17.11
CA ALA A 186 5.96 -13.18 18.43
C ALA A 186 6.84 -11.93 18.52
N ALA A 187 7.59 -11.61 17.47
CA ALA A 187 8.42 -10.40 17.42
C ALA A 187 7.57 -9.12 17.46
N LEU A 188 6.47 -9.10 16.72
CA LEU A 188 5.50 -7.99 16.70
C LEU A 188 4.89 -7.78 18.10
N ARG A 189 4.41 -8.86 18.72
CA ARG A 189 3.84 -8.83 20.08
C ARG A 189 4.87 -8.36 21.12
N LYS A 190 6.10 -8.85 21.04
CA LYS A 190 7.18 -8.41 21.92
C LYS A 190 7.42 -6.90 21.81
N THR A 191 7.55 -6.37 20.58
CA THR A 191 7.78 -4.94 20.38
C THR A 191 6.63 -4.08 20.92
N LEU A 192 5.38 -4.52 20.72
CA LEU A 192 4.21 -3.84 21.28
C LEU A 192 4.20 -3.88 22.80
N THR A 193 4.52 -5.05 23.40
CA THR A 193 4.64 -5.20 24.86
C THR A 193 5.65 -4.19 25.43
N GLU A 194 6.86 -4.16 24.87
CA GLU A 194 7.90 -3.22 25.29
C GLU A 194 7.45 -1.75 25.12
N ALA A 195 6.70 -1.44 24.06
CA ALA A 195 6.17 -0.09 23.84
C ALA A 195 5.14 0.32 24.89
N PHE A 196 4.19 -0.55 25.25
CA PHE A 196 3.21 -0.29 26.29
C PHE A 196 3.84 -0.20 27.68
N GLU A 197 4.75 -1.12 28.03
CA GLU A 197 5.50 -1.11 29.30
C GLU A 197 6.34 0.17 29.47
N LYS A 198 7.01 0.61 28.40
CA LYS A 198 7.74 1.87 28.38
C LYS A 198 6.87 3.09 28.67
N LYS A 199 5.57 3.02 28.36
CA LYS A 199 4.58 4.05 28.69
C LYS A 199 3.98 3.90 30.08
N GLY A 200 4.39 2.90 30.84
CA GLY A 200 3.97 2.66 32.21
C GLY A 200 2.71 1.82 32.36
N TYR A 201 2.30 1.12 31.32
CA TYR A 201 1.19 0.15 31.42
C TYR A 201 1.67 -1.18 31.98
N THR A 202 0.79 -1.88 32.68
CA THR A 202 0.97 -3.28 33.02
C THR A 202 0.45 -4.13 31.88
N VAL A 203 1.33 -4.86 31.20
CA VAL A 203 0.93 -5.83 30.20
C VAL A 203 0.74 -7.19 30.85
N VAL A 204 -0.43 -7.81 30.60
CA VAL A 204 -0.82 -9.12 31.16
C VAL A 204 -0.86 -10.19 30.06
N ALA A 205 -0.70 -11.45 30.49
CA ALA A 205 -0.53 -12.54 29.55
C ALA A 205 -1.84 -12.99 28.89
N THR A 206 -2.96 -12.87 29.62
CA THR A 206 -4.25 -13.40 29.15
C THR A 206 -5.34 -12.32 29.18
N PRO A 207 -6.34 -12.43 28.28
CA PRO A 207 -7.47 -11.49 28.26
C PRO A 207 -8.24 -11.44 29.60
N GLU A 208 -8.28 -12.56 30.34
CA GLU A 208 -9.00 -12.66 31.62
C GLU A 208 -8.44 -11.76 32.71
N GLU A 209 -7.15 -11.43 32.64
CA GLU A 209 -6.46 -10.57 33.59
C GLU A 209 -6.50 -9.08 33.20
N ALA A 210 -6.97 -8.79 31.98
CA ALA A 210 -6.90 -7.45 31.38
C ALA A 210 -8.14 -6.60 31.66
N ASP A 211 -7.96 -5.31 31.80
CA ASP A 211 -9.02 -4.29 31.72
C ASP A 211 -9.27 -3.89 30.27
N VAL A 212 -8.22 -3.94 29.43
CA VAL A 212 -8.25 -3.58 28.01
C VAL A 212 -7.60 -4.68 27.18
N LEU A 213 -8.32 -5.11 26.15
CA LEU A 213 -7.78 -5.95 25.09
C LEU A 213 -7.28 -5.03 23.96
N TYR A 214 -5.99 -5.08 23.66
CA TYR A 214 -5.43 -4.43 22.49
C TYR A 214 -5.28 -5.40 21.32
N LEU A 215 -6.00 -5.15 20.25
CA LEU A 215 -5.99 -5.95 19.03
C LEU A 215 -5.14 -5.25 17.96
N HIS A 216 -4.02 -5.86 17.58
CA HIS A 216 -3.22 -5.39 16.44
C HIS A 216 -3.51 -6.28 15.23
N VAL A 217 -4.26 -5.76 14.28
CA VAL A 217 -4.78 -6.51 13.13
C VAL A 217 -4.10 -6.04 11.86
N TRP A 218 -3.32 -6.91 11.25
CA TRP A 218 -2.55 -6.65 10.05
C TRP A 218 -2.92 -7.65 8.95
N PRO A 219 -4.04 -7.42 8.23
CA PRO A 219 -4.40 -8.25 7.10
C PRO A 219 -3.41 -8.05 5.95
N ILE A 220 -3.14 -9.10 5.20
CA ILE A 220 -2.25 -9.06 4.04
C ILE A 220 -2.98 -9.65 2.83
N SER A 221 -3.08 -8.85 1.78
CA SER A 221 -3.48 -9.34 0.47
C SER A 221 -2.23 -9.72 -0.31
N ASN A 222 -2.11 -10.99 -0.67
CA ASN A 222 -0.98 -11.52 -1.45
C ASN A 222 -0.88 -10.91 -2.86
N GLY A 223 -1.57 -9.82 -3.12
CA GLY A 223 -1.79 -9.32 -4.42
C GLY A 223 -1.29 -7.92 -4.74
N LEU A 224 -0.65 -7.23 -3.81
CA LEU A 224 -0.35 -5.81 -4.00
C LEU A 224 0.68 -5.48 -5.08
N VAL A 225 1.67 -6.35 -5.28
CA VAL A 225 2.78 -6.07 -6.21
C VAL A 225 2.80 -7.04 -7.39
N PHE A 226 2.42 -8.30 -7.17
CA PHE A 226 2.50 -9.36 -8.18
C PHE A 226 1.16 -10.09 -8.29
N ASN A 227 0.09 -9.32 -8.28
CA ASN A 227 -1.25 -9.84 -8.13
C ASN A 227 -1.69 -10.61 -9.37
N GLN A 228 -2.17 -11.81 -9.15
CA GLN A 228 -2.92 -12.60 -10.13
C GLN A 228 -4.43 -12.29 -10.09
N TYR A 229 -4.85 -11.29 -9.32
CA TYR A 229 -6.24 -10.85 -9.18
C TYR A 229 -6.37 -9.42 -9.72
N ALA A 230 -7.44 -9.11 -10.39
CA ALA A 230 -7.64 -7.78 -10.96
C ALA A 230 -7.82 -6.68 -9.90
N MET A 231 -8.41 -7.05 -8.77
CA MET A 231 -8.59 -6.17 -7.62
C MET A 231 -8.01 -6.85 -6.39
N PRO A 232 -7.39 -6.10 -5.47
CA PRO A 232 -7.01 -6.65 -4.19
C PRO A 232 -8.25 -7.17 -3.46
N VAL A 233 -8.14 -8.31 -2.80
CA VAL A 233 -9.17 -8.78 -1.87
C VAL A 233 -9.16 -7.86 -0.66
N ILE A 234 -10.31 -7.30 -0.33
CA ILE A 234 -10.48 -6.32 0.76
C ILE A 234 -11.09 -6.91 2.03
N GLU A 235 -11.65 -8.11 1.95
CA GLU A 235 -12.24 -8.81 3.10
C GLU A 235 -11.14 -9.46 3.95
N MET A 236 -11.36 -9.46 5.26
CA MET A 236 -10.50 -10.17 6.21
C MET A 236 -10.96 -11.62 6.37
N GLY A 237 -10.03 -12.56 6.22
CA GLY A 237 -10.30 -13.99 6.39
C GLY A 237 -9.84 -14.84 5.22
N GLU A 238 -10.54 -15.94 5.01
CA GLU A 238 -10.36 -16.85 3.89
C GLU A 238 -11.42 -16.58 2.81
N ILE A 239 -10.98 -16.06 1.68
CA ILE A 239 -11.85 -15.52 0.63
C ILE A 239 -11.66 -16.31 -0.66
N VAL A 240 -12.76 -16.78 -1.25
CA VAL A 240 -12.76 -17.43 -2.56
C VAL A 240 -13.03 -16.39 -3.64
N THR A 241 -12.11 -16.20 -4.55
CA THR A 241 -12.21 -15.21 -5.62
C THR A 241 -11.85 -15.80 -6.99
N ASP A 242 -12.08 -15.03 -8.06
CA ASP A 242 -11.69 -15.43 -9.40
C ASP A 242 -10.20 -15.25 -9.63
N GLU A 243 -9.56 -16.27 -10.20
CA GLU A 243 -8.22 -16.16 -10.74
C GLU A 243 -8.24 -15.34 -12.03
N ARG A 244 -7.21 -14.51 -12.24
CA ARG A 244 -7.01 -13.75 -13.47
C ARG A 244 -5.67 -14.05 -14.09
N GLU A 245 -5.54 -13.83 -15.39
CA GLU A 245 -4.28 -13.99 -16.11
C GLU A 245 -3.23 -13.04 -15.55
N ARG A 246 -2.17 -13.63 -15.03
CA ARG A 246 -1.05 -12.86 -14.46
C ARG A 246 -0.31 -12.13 -15.58
N ASN A 247 -0.06 -10.82 -15.36
CA ASN A 247 0.78 -9.98 -16.23
C ASN A 247 0.31 -9.82 -17.69
N LYS A 248 -0.95 -10.12 -17.96
CA LYS A 248 -1.55 -9.96 -19.29
C LYS A 248 -2.79 -9.06 -19.22
N SER A 249 -3.83 -9.43 -19.91
CA SER A 249 -5.08 -8.68 -20.01
C SER A 249 -5.92 -8.63 -18.73
N GLN A 250 -5.48 -9.25 -17.64
CA GLN A 250 -6.23 -9.39 -16.38
C GLN A 250 -7.59 -10.10 -16.54
N LYS A 251 -7.79 -10.83 -17.62
CA LYS A 251 -9.05 -11.57 -17.87
C LYS A 251 -9.25 -12.68 -16.86
N LYS A 252 -10.49 -12.93 -16.50
CA LYS A 252 -10.87 -14.08 -15.67
C LYS A 252 -10.47 -15.37 -16.37
N THR A 253 -9.78 -16.26 -15.67
CA THR A 253 -9.41 -17.59 -16.19
C THR A 253 -10.58 -18.59 -16.11
N GLY A 254 -11.62 -18.27 -15.33
CA GLY A 254 -12.72 -19.17 -14.98
C GLY A 254 -12.42 -20.05 -13.76
N ASN A 255 -11.20 -20.04 -13.24
CA ASN A 255 -10.82 -20.77 -12.04
C ASN A 255 -11.16 -19.98 -10.78
N LYS A 256 -11.42 -20.70 -9.68
CA LYS A 256 -11.53 -20.09 -8.34
C LYS A 256 -10.26 -20.36 -7.55
N VAL A 257 -9.83 -19.36 -6.81
CA VAL A 257 -8.68 -19.43 -5.91
C VAL A 257 -9.06 -18.94 -4.52
N THR A 258 -8.42 -19.51 -3.51
CA THR A 258 -8.62 -19.10 -2.12
C THR A 258 -7.48 -18.15 -1.71
N VAL A 259 -7.84 -16.99 -1.19
CA VAL A 259 -6.93 -16.00 -0.62
C VAL A 259 -7.14 -15.94 0.89
N VAL A 260 -6.09 -16.13 1.66
CA VAL A 260 -6.12 -16.00 3.12
C VAL A 260 -5.49 -14.67 3.49
N THR A 261 -6.30 -13.66 3.74
CA THR A 261 -5.83 -12.31 4.12
C THR A 261 -5.53 -12.20 5.60
N LEU A 262 -6.23 -12.99 6.41
CA LEU A 262 -6.07 -13.07 7.85
C LEU A 262 -6.56 -14.44 8.35
N LYS A 263 -5.78 -15.09 9.21
CA LYS A 263 -6.20 -16.34 9.85
C LYS A 263 -6.99 -16.04 11.11
N ASP A 264 -7.86 -16.97 11.48
CA ASP A 264 -8.59 -16.97 12.76
C ASP A 264 -9.37 -15.66 13.03
N VAL A 265 -9.88 -15.01 11.99
CA VAL A 265 -10.57 -13.71 12.11
C VAL A 265 -11.77 -13.75 13.05
N GLU A 266 -12.41 -14.90 13.18
CA GLU A 266 -13.56 -15.14 14.08
C GLU A 266 -13.19 -14.96 15.55
N LYS A 267 -11.93 -15.22 15.92
CA LYS A 267 -11.43 -15.02 17.29
C LYS A 267 -11.47 -13.55 17.73
N ILE A 268 -11.46 -12.60 16.78
CA ILE A 268 -11.60 -11.16 17.11
C ILE A 268 -12.91 -10.94 17.86
N LYS A 269 -14.01 -11.46 17.32
CA LYS A 269 -15.33 -11.35 17.96
C LYS A 269 -15.38 -12.10 19.30
N GLU A 270 -14.87 -13.34 19.34
CA GLU A 270 -14.89 -14.17 20.54
C GLU A 270 -14.15 -13.49 21.70
N LEU A 271 -12.96 -12.94 21.45
CA LEU A 271 -12.17 -12.23 22.44
C LEU A 271 -12.84 -10.92 22.90
N ALA A 272 -13.42 -10.19 21.96
CA ALA A 272 -14.14 -8.95 22.26
C ALA A 272 -15.37 -9.22 23.12
N ASP A 273 -16.19 -10.20 22.75
CA ASP A 273 -17.37 -10.60 23.53
C ASP A 273 -16.98 -11.02 24.96
N ALA A 274 -15.90 -11.80 25.10
CA ALA A 274 -15.43 -12.30 26.39
C ALA A 274 -14.97 -11.17 27.33
N ILE A 275 -14.26 -10.16 26.80
CA ILE A 275 -13.81 -9.04 27.62
C ILE A 275 -14.94 -8.06 27.92
N HIS A 276 -15.83 -7.78 26.98
CA HIS A 276 -17.01 -6.93 27.18
C HIS A 276 -17.97 -7.52 28.24
N ALA A 277 -18.13 -8.84 28.25
CA ALA A 277 -18.96 -9.52 29.26
C ALA A 277 -18.50 -9.28 30.73
N ARG A 278 -17.22 -8.86 30.90
CA ARG A 278 -16.63 -8.54 32.21
C ARG A 278 -16.52 -7.03 32.45
N GLY A 279 -17.03 -6.19 31.53
CA GLY A 279 -16.94 -4.73 31.59
C GLY A 279 -15.60 -4.17 31.14
N GLY A 280 -14.74 -4.99 30.55
CA GLY A 280 -13.49 -4.51 29.94
C GLY A 280 -13.74 -3.86 28.58
N LYS A 281 -12.70 -3.32 27.97
CA LYS A 281 -12.77 -2.55 26.73
C LYS A 281 -11.84 -3.13 25.67
N VAL A 282 -12.12 -2.83 24.39
CA VAL A 282 -11.33 -3.26 23.24
C VAL A 282 -10.80 -2.06 22.49
N VAL A 283 -9.48 -2.00 22.33
CA VAL A 283 -8.79 -1.02 21.46
C VAL A 283 -8.20 -1.77 20.27
N GLY A 284 -8.63 -1.43 19.07
CA GLY A 284 -8.13 -2.02 17.83
C GLY A 284 -7.15 -1.10 17.10
N THR A 285 -6.20 -1.71 16.40
CA THR A 285 -5.43 -1.08 15.33
C THR A 285 -5.55 -1.95 14.08
N CYS A 286 -5.99 -1.35 12.98
CA CYS A 286 -5.95 -2.00 11.67
C CYS A 286 -4.77 -1.44 10.87
N VAL A 287 -3.85 -2.32 10.46
CA VAL A 287 -2.75 -1.94 9.56
C VAL A 287 -3.24 -2.04 8.11
N VAL A 288 -3.11 -0.96 7.38
CA VAL A 288 -3.65 -0.85 6.02
C VAL A 288 -2.57 -0.55 5.00
N CYS A 289 -2.67 -1.22 3.87
CA CYS A 289 -1.97 -0.92 2.63
C CYS A 289 -2.97 -0.67 1.49
N ASN A 290 -4.20 -1.13 1.68
CA ASN A 290 -5.37 -0.94 0.83
C ASN A 290 -6.62 -0.77 1.71
N PRO A 291 -7.75 -0.32 1.17
CA PRO A 291 -8.97 -0.13 1.96
C PRO A 291 -9.56 -1.50 2.36
N TRP A 292 -9.29 -1.95 3.58
CA TRP A 292 -9.89 -3.15 4.14
C TRP A 292 -11.35 -2.93 4.50
N LEU A 293 -12.18 -3.97 4.30
CA LEU A 293 -13.52 -4.03 4.85
C LEU A 293 -13.42 -4.26 6.37
N LEU A 294 -13.94 -3.32 7.16
CA LEU A 294 -13.77 -3.30 8.61
C LEU A 294 -14.86 -4.01 9.40
N ASP A 295 -15.80 -4.66 8.74
CA ASP A 295 -16.99 -5.33 9.31
C ASP A 295 -16.66 -6.41 10.36
N LYS A 296 -15.48 -7.02 10.27
CA LYS A 296 -15.01 -8.06 11.19
C LYS A 296 -14.07 -7.52 12.30
N LEU A 297 -13.87 -6.22 12.37
CA LEU A 297 -13.01 -5.59 13.39
C LEU A 297 -13.71 -4.41 14.07
N GLU A 298 -14.17 -3.40 13.28
CA GLU A 298 -14.69 -2.13 13.82
C GLU A 298 -15.84 -2.32 14.80
N PRO A 299 -16.86 -3.18 14.55
CA PRO A 299 -17.99 -3.33 15.46
C PRO A 299 -17.63 -3.86 16.86
N TYR A 300 -16.49 -4.53 16.97
CA TYR A 300 -16.01 -5.16 18.20
C TYR A 300 -15.04 -4.28 19.00
N CYS A 301 -14.63 -3.13 18.45
CA CYS A 301 -13.72 -2.20 19.10
C CYS A 301 -14.48 -1.04 19.76
N ASP A 302 -14.12 -0.67 20.98
CA ASP A 302 -14.57 0.58 21.63
C ASP A 302 -13.75 1.77 21.10
N ALA A 303 -12.49 1.56 20.76
CA ALA A 303 -11.68 2.53 20.00
C ALA A 303 -10.92 1.82 18.89
N LEU A 304 -10.78 2.50 17.74
CA LEU A 304 -10.08 1.95 16.57
C LEU A 304 -9.17 3.00 15.96
N THR A 305 -7.94 2.59 15.71
CA THR A 305 -6.96 3.36 14.96
C THR A 305 -6.62 2.67 13.66
N ILE A 306 -6.27 3.46 12.65
CA ILE A 306 -5.70 2.99 11.39
C ILE A 306 -4.22 3.35 11.37
N GLN A 307 -3.40 2.38 11.03
CA GLN A 307 -1.96 2.52 10.84
C GLN A 307 -1.61 2.12 9.40
N TYR A 308 -0.83 2.96 8.72
CA TYR A 308 -0.39 2.60 7.38
C TYR A 308 0.80 1.64 7.44
N THR A 309 0.85 0.72 6.47
CA THR A 309 1.95 -0.24 6.35
C THR A 309 3.28 0.50 6.18
N VAL A 310 4.28 0.05 6.91
CA VAL A 310 5.66 0.55 6.85
C VAL A 310 6.62 -0.59 6.53
N SER A 311 7.81 -0.26 6.04
CA SER A 311 8.85 -1.25 5.82
C SER A 311 9.31 -1.86 7.16
N ALA A 312 9.85 -3.07 7.11
CA ALA A 312 10.34 -3.80 8.28
C ALA A 312 11.33 -2.98 9.13
N VAL A 313 12.20 -2.18 8.47
CA VAL A 313 13.18 -1.33 9.17
C VAL A 313 12.54 -0.16 9.93
N ALA A 314 11.34 0.25 9.57
CA ALA A 314 10.60 1.33 10.23
C ALA A 314 9.55 0.81 11.22
N LEU A 315 9.33 -0.50 11.29
CA LEU A 315 8.22 -1.11 12.04
C LEU A 315 8.25 -0.73 13.52
N ASN A 316 9.40 -0.82 14.19
CA ASN A 316 9.52 -0.47 15.60
C ASN A 316 9.12 0.99 15.87
N ASN A 317 9.48 1.91 14.99
CA ASN A 317 9.08 3.32 15.11
C ASN A 317 7.56 3.50 14.93
N ALA A 318 6.97 2.80 13.97
CA ALA A 318 5.54 2.85 13.73
C ALA A 318 4.72 2.28 14.90
N LEU A 319 5.16 1.15 15.48
CA LEU A 319 4.50 0.55 16.65
C LEU A 319 4.61 1.43 17.90
N ASN A 320 5.78 2.04 18.16
CA ASN A 320 5.94 2.98 19.26
C ASN A 320 5.06 4.23 19.06
N ALA A 321 5.03 4.78 17.84
CA ALA A 321 4.19 5.93 17.50
C ALA A 321 2.69 5.62 17.66
N GLN A 322 2.26 4.41 17.33
CA GLN A 322 0.91 3.91 17.57
C GLN A 322 0.58 3.92 19.07
N VAL A 323 1.48 3.43 19.92
CA VAL A 323 1.29 3.41 21.37
C VAL A 323 1.33 4.83 21.95
N ASP A 324 2.11 5.77 21.37
CA ASP A 324 2.06 7.20 21.77
C ASP A 324 0.67 7.80 21.61
N VAL A 325 -0.02 7.46 20.51
CA VAL A 325 -1.41 7.92 20.30
C VAL A 325 -2.36 7.22 21.28
N ILE A 326 -2.25 5.92 21.48
CA ILE A 326 -3.13 5.19 22.44
C ILE A 326 -2.95 5.71 23.86
N SER A 327 -1.73 6.05 24.25
CA SER A 327 -1.38 6.51 25.60
C SER A 327 -1.63 8.00 25.88
N GLY A 328 -1.92 8.79 24.83
CA GLY A 328 -2.08 10.24 24.93
C GLY A 328 -0.78 11.04 24.94
N ASP A 329 0.37 10.40 24.74
CA ASP A 329 1.65 11.10 24.64
C ASP A 329 1.76 11.90 23.31
N PHE A 330 0.94 11.55 22.33
CA PHE A 330 0.75 12.29 21.08
C PHE A 330 -0.73 12.31 20.71
N ALA A 331 -1.31 13.51 20.61
CA ALA A 331 -2.71 13.67 20.20
C ALA A 331 -2.89 13.27 18.71
N PRO A 332 -3.91 12.47 18.36
CA PRO A 332 -4.12 12.05 16.98
C PRO A 332 -4.44 13.23 16.08
N THR A 333 -3.67 13.38 15.02
CA THR A 333 -3.86 14.42 13.99
C THR A 333 -4.02 13.82 12.61
N GLY A 334 -3.82 12.51 12.49
CA GLY A 334 -3.90 11.78 11.24
C GLY A 334 -5.30 11.83 10.62
N LYS A 335 -5.33 11.79 9.30
CA LYS A 335 -6.54 11.71 8.50
C LYS A 335 -6.40 10.54 7.52
N LEU A 336 -7.51 9.84 7.25
CA LEU A 336 -7.49 8.79 6.24
C LEU A 336 -7.04 9.35 4.89
N SER A 337 -6.03 8.72 4.30
CA SER A 337 -5.56 9.06 2.95
C SER A 337 -6.40 8.37 1.86
N LEU A 338 -7.22 7.39 2.25
CA LEU A 338 -8.10 6.63 1.38
C LEU A 338 -9.43 6.38 2.09
N THR A 339 -10.50 6.22 1.31
CA THR A 339 -11.82 5.86 1.83
C THR A 339 -11.88 4.36 2.13
N MET A 340 -12.31 3.98 3.34
CA MET A 340 -12.59 2.58 3.65
C MET A 340 -13.87 2.15 2.98
N VAL A 341 -13.87 0.95 2.40
CA VAL A 341 -14.95 0.44 1.57
C VAL A 341 -16.06 -0.16 2.43
N SER A 342 -17.30 0.10 2.06
CA SER A 342 -18.48 -0.37 2.82
C SER A 342 -18.83 -1.85 2.58
N ASP A 343 -18.62 -2.32 1.34
CA ASP A 343 -19.00 -3.67 0.91
C ASP A 343 -18.22 -4.06 -0.36
N PRO A 344 -17.88 -5.34 -0.57
CA PRO A 344 -17.26 -5.78 -1.82
C PRO A 344 -18.07 -5.45 -3.08
N ALA A 345 -19.40 -5.36 -2.98
CA ALA A 345 -20.25 -5.05 -4.11
C ALA A 345 -20.00 -3.66 -4.71
N VAL A 346 -19.54 -2.68 -3.90
CA VAL A 346 -19.30 -1.32 -4.41
C VAL A 346 -18.01 -1.19 -5.22
N ILE A 347 -17.14 -2.21 -5.17
CA ILE A 347 -15.92 -2.30 -5.99
C ILE A 347 -15.97 -3.46 -6.97
N ALA A 348 -17.11 -4.15 -7.07
CA ALA A 348 -17.26 -5.25 -8.01
C ALA A 348 -17.10 -4.77 -9.46
N ILE A 349 -16.43 -5.61 -10.25
CA ILE A 349 -16.31 -5.35 -11.68
C ILE A 349 -17.66 -5.62 -12.35
N THR A 350 -18.17 -4.64 -13.05
CA THR A 350 -19.40 -4.72 -13.86
C THR A 350 -19.08 -4.56 -15.34
N GLU A 351 -19.81 -5.24 -16.20
CA GLU A 351 -19.74 -5.01 -17.63
C GLU A 351 -20.70 -3.88 -18.01
N GLN A 352 -20.19 -2.88 -18.71
CA GLN A 352 -20.97 -1.76 -19.23
C GLN A 352 -20.70 -1.58 -20.72
N GLU A 353 -21.74 -1.30 -21.49
CA GLU A 353 -21.60 -0.92 -22.90
C GLU A 353 -21.39 0.59 -22.98
N ILE A 354 -20.23 1.00 -23.49
CA ILE A 354 -19.86 2.39 -23.71
C ILE A 354 -19.49 2.54 -25.18
N ASP A 355 -20.19 3.42 -25.89
CA ASP A 355 -19.99 3.67 -27.33
C ASP A 355 -20.02 2.38 -28.18
N GLY A 356 -20.92 1.44 -27.84
CA GLY A 356 -21.07 0.16 -28.54
C GLY A 356 -19.99 -0.88 -28.22
N VAL A 357 -19.13 -0.64 -27.21
CA VAL A 357 -18.10 -1.55 -26.75
C VAL A 357 -18.38 -1.98 -25.32
N VAL A 358 -18.44 -3.28 -25.05
CA VAL A 358 -18.56 -3.82 -23.71
C VAL A 358 -17.22 -3.68 -23.00
N ARG A 359 -17.20 -2.97 -21.88
CA ARG A 359 -16.03 -2.74 -21.06
C ARG A 359 -16.27 -3.24 -19.63
N GLU A 360 -15.23 -3.83 -19.02
CA GLU A 360 -15.23 -4.12 -17.58
C GLU A 360 -14.91 -2.82 -16.83
N ILE A 361 -15.81 -2.42 -15.93
CA ILE A 361 -15.67 -1.20 -15.13
C ILE A 361 -15.80 -1.55 -13.66
N CYS A 362 -14.98 -0.94 -12.82
CA CYS A 362 -15.16 -0.95 -11.38
C CYS A 362 -14.98 0.46 -10.81
N ALA A 363 -15.58 0.71 -9.66
CA ALA A 363 -15.29 1.93 -8.92
C ALA A 363 -13.82 1.94 -8.50
N SER A 364 -13.10 3.02 -8.80
CA SER A 364 -11.70 3.16 -8.39
C SER A 364 -11.57 3.16 -6.87
N PRO A 365 -10.66 2.39 -6.27
CA PRO A 365 -10.36 2.50 -4.85
C PRO A 365 -9.67 3.82 -4.50
N ASN A 366 -9.12 4.52 -5.48
CA ASN A 366 -8.42 5.79 -5.27
C ASN A 366 -9.41 6.93 -5.03
N ASP A 367 -9.04 7.84 -4.12
CA ASP A 367 -9.78 9.06 -3.89
C ASP A 367 -9.22 10.18 -4.76
N VAL A 368 -10.10 10.78 -5.56
CA VAL A 368 -9.77 11.90 -6.44
C VAL A 368 -10.53 13.13 -5.96
N PRO A 369 -9.87 14.27 -5.70
CA PRO A 369 -10.55 15.48 -5.28
C PRO A 369 -11.69 15.88 -6.24
N GLY A 370 -12.88 16.08 -5.68
CA GLY A 370 -14.08 16.44 -6.45
C GLY A 370 -14.82 15.26 -7.09
N TYR A 371 -14.31 14.03 -6.95
CA TYR A 371 -14.99 12.83 -7.43
C TYR A 371 -15.80 12.21 -6.30
N ASP A 372 -17.11 12.25 -6.43
CA ASP A 372 -18.04 11.57 -5.52
C ASP A 372 -18.37 10.17 -6.05
N LYS A 373 -17.78 9.15 -5.46
CA LYS A 373 -17.93 7.76 -5.88
C LYS A 373 -19.38 7.27 -5.85
N ASP A 374 -20.18 7.77 -4.93
CA ASP A 374 -21.58 7.35 -4.76
C ASP A 374 -22.43 7.70 -5.99
N GLN A 375 -22.03 8.72 -6.78
CA GLN A 375 -22.71 9.10 -8.01
C GLN A 375 -22.51 8.13 -9.18
N TYR A 376 -21.50 7.27 -9.09
CA TYR A 376 -21.10 6.35 -10.17
C TYR A 376 -21.36 4.88 -9.82
N ILE A 377 -21.95 4.59 -8.68
CA ILE A 377 -22.35 3.26 -8.25
C ILE A 377 -23.85 3.10 -8.51
N ASP A 378 -24.24 1.91 -8.99
CA ASP A 378 -25.65 1.59 -9.18
C ASP A 378 -26.43 1.83 -7.87
N PRO A 379 -27.47 2.68 -7.89
CA PRO A 379 -28.31 2.93 -6.72
C PRO A 379 -28.87 1.66 -6.07
N ALA A 380 -29.09 0.59 -6.86
CA ALA A 380 -29.55 -0.69 -6.34
C ALA A 380 -28.49 -1.38 -5.49
N ILE A 381 -27.19 -1.19 -5.80
CA ILE A 381 -26.08 -1.66 -4.95
C ILE A 381 -26.03 -0.84 -3.68
N LEU A 382 -26.05 0.49 -3.78
CA LEU A 382 -25.99 1.38 -2.62
C LEU A 382 -27.17 1.17 -1.65
N ALA A 383 -28.36 0.87 -2.16
CA ALA A 383 -29.53 0.57 -1.33
C ALA A 383 -29.38 -0.67 -0.44
N ASN A 384 -28.46 -1.57 -0.79
CA ASN A 384 -28.24 -2.81 -0.06
C ASN A 384 -26.98 -2.77 0.83
N VAL A 385 -26.17 -1.70 0.81
CA VAL A 385 -25.01 -1.57 1.66
C VAL A 385 -25.29 -0.70 2.88
N LYS A 386 -24.63 -1.01 4.00
CA LYS A 386 -24.77 -0.24 5.24
C LYS A 386 -24.34 1.23 5.01
N GLY A 387 -25.21 2.15 5.37
CA GLY A 387 -24.97 3.59 5.18
C GLY A 387 -25.25 4.11 3.77
N GLY A 388 -25.63 3.26 2.80
CA GLY A 388 -26.01 3.68 1.45
C GLY A 388 -24.89 4.40 0.67
N SER A 389 -23.64 4.05 0.91
CA SER A 389 -22.47 4.75 0.36
C SER A 389 -21.33 3.77 0.07
N TYR A 390 -20.43 4.17 -0.84
CA TYR A 390 -19.15 3.53 -1.04
C TYR A 390 -18.33 3.45 0.25
N ALA A 391 -18.42 4.50 1.08
CA ALA A 391 -17.65 4.60 2.30
C ALA A 391 -18.25 3.74 3.42
N TYR A 392 -17.39 3.03 4.13
CA TYR A 392 -17.75 2.32 5.36
C TYR A 392 -18.41 3.28 6.35
N CYS A 393 -19.54 2.86 6.94
CA CYS A 393 -20.29 3.62 7.92
C CYS A 393 -20.34 2.84 9.24
N ASP A 394 -19.88 3.43 10.35
CA ASP A 394 -19.96 2.84 11.67
C ASP A 394 -21.39 2.92 12.27
N ALA A 395 -21.57 2.44 13.50
CA ALA A 395 -22.87 2.48 14.17
C ALA A 395 -23.29 3.89 14.60
N ASP A 396 -22.33 4.81 14.76
CA ASP A 396 -22.55 6.20 15.16
C ASP A 396 -22.84 7.10 13.94
N GLY A 397 -22.83 6.54 12.72
CA GLY A 397 -23.08 7.27 11.48
C GLY A 397 -21.86 7.99 10.90
N ASN A 398 -20.65 7.67 11.35
CA ASN A 398 -19.44 8.23 10.79
C ASN A 398 -19.05 7.48 9.52
N TYR A 399 -18.82 8.22 8.44
CA TYR A 399 -18.31 7.66 7.19
C TYR A 399 -16.80 7.76 7.15
N TYR A 400 -16.13 6.64 6.95
CA TYR A 400 -14.66 6.57 6.94
C TYR A 400 -14.11 6.93 5.55
N ARG A 401 -14.37 8.17 5.15
CA ARG A 401 -13.91 8.77 3.87
C ARG A 401 -12.47 9.27 3.99
N SER A 402 -11.79 9.41 2.86
CA SER A 402 -10.54 10.17 2.79
C SER A 402 -10.71 11.54 3.46
N GLY A 403 -9.76 11.92 4.31
CA GLY A 403 -9.84 13.12 5.14
C GLY A 403 -10.52 12.95 6.50
N PHE A 404 -11.20 11.81 6.76
CA PHE A 404 -11.79 11.52 8.07
C PHE A 404 -10.74 11.18 9.11
N GLY A 405 -10.99 11.54 10.35
CA GLY A 405 -10.19 11.20 11.53
C GLY A 405 -10.62 12.04 12.72
N LEU A 406 -10.60 11.44 13.89
CA LEU A 406 -11.03 12.02 15.16
C LEU A 406 -9.84 12.60 15.93
N ASN A 407 -10.14 13.42 16.92
CA ASN A 407 -9.27 13.81 18.03
C ASN A 407 -9.84 13.23 19.33
N TYR A 408 -9.12 13.35 20.46
CA TYR A 408 -9.64 12.97 21.77
C TYR A 408 -10.80 13.86 22.20
#